data_31d97773bcb0aeddcc28421bf6b71d74
#
_entry.id   31d97773bcb0aeddcc28421bf6b71d74
#
_cell.length_a   1.000
_cell.length_b   1.000
_cell.length_c   1.000
_cell.angle_alpha   90.00
_cell.angle_beta   90.00
_cell.angle_gamma   90.00
#
_symmetry.space_group_name_H-M   'P 1'
#
loop_
_entity.id
_entity.type
_entity.pdbx_description
1 polymer ?
#
loop_
_entity_poly.entity_id
_entity_poly.type
_entity_poly.pdbx_seq_one_letter_code
_entity_poly.pdbx_strand_id
1 'polypeptide(L)'
;GPEYTTAENSQPSGGFIACPQSMRAFTTADVSSTTVPAWVESYLSGLNAEGATYHDIGMIWGARMASKRGIMAANVNDQPYRSASRHLIFMTDGALQPNRYAAGNYGIEIFANRIAPQYTNDLDLIPYHSARFRAACDAAKNEDLVVWMVAFGTAITDDMRYCATGDRVYFASDTTQLRAQFRTIASQIASLRLGQ
;
A
#
# COMPACT_ATOMS: atom_id res chain seq x y z
N GLY A 1 -8.71 14.76 15.93
CA GLY A 1 -8.09 15.81 16.74
C GLY A 1 -6.74 15.35 17.26
N PRO A 2 -5.92 16.20 17.84
CA PRO A 2 -4.57 15.86 18.33
C PRO A 2 -4.58 14.80 19.45
N GLU A 3 -5.70 14.55 20.06
CA GLU A 3 -5.84 13.55 21.11
C GLU A 3 -5.61 12.11 20.63
N TYR A 4 -5.75 11.85 19.33
CA TYR A 4 -5.53 10.52 18.79
C TYR A 4 -4.06 10.20 18.51
N THR A 5 -3.19 11.20 18.53
CA THR A 5 -1.76 10.99 18.30
C THR A 5 -1.00 10.66 19.58
N THR A 6 -1.60 10.88 20.73
CA THR A 6 -0.99 10.61 22.05
C THR A 6 -1.49 9.34 22.71
N ALA A 7 -2.51 8.72 22.15
CA ALA A 7 -3.09 7.48 22.67
C ALA A 7 -2.20 6.24 22.46
N GLU A 8 -1.20 6.36 21.63
CA GLU A 8 -0.19 5.33 21.37
C GLU A 8 0.53 4.84 22.61
N ASN A 9 0.65 5.70 23.62
CA ASN A 9 1.40 5.40 24.84
C ASN A 9 0.58 4.66 25.91
N SER A 10 -0.69 4.41 25.66
CA SER A 10 -1.58 3.82 26.66
C SER A 10 -1.82 2.32 26.49
N GLN A 11 -1.06 1.65 25.62
CA GLN A 11 -1.18 0.20 25.44
C GLN A 11 -0.46 -0.55 26.57
N PRO A 12 -1.16 -1.40 27.33
CA PRO A 12 -0.61 -2.07 28.51
C PRO A 12 0.43 -3.16 28.23
N SER A 13 0.66 -3.54 26.97
CA SER A 13 1.61 -4.62 26.66
C SER A 13 2.06 -4.60 25.19
N GLY A 14 3.28 -4.18 24.96
CA GLY A 14 3.93 -4.19 23.66
C GLY A 14 3.73 -2.86 22.92
N GLY A 15 4.65 -1.93 23.13
CA GLY A 15 4.58 -0.61 22.53
C GLY A 15 4.48 -0.67 20.99
N PHE A 16 3.34 -0.28 20.48
CA PHE A 16 3.24 0.02 19.07
C PHE A 16 3.97 1.33 18.81
N ILE A 17 4.98 1.30 17.97
CA ILE A 17 5.62 2.53 17.50
C ILE A 17 4.62 3.24 16.60
N ALA A 18 4.15 4.38 17.05
CA ALA A 18 3.07 5.11 16.41
C ALA A 18 3.44 5.73 15.07
N CYS A 19 4.70 6.04 14.85
CA CYS A 19 5.19 6.73 13.66
C CYS A 19 6.37 5.97 13.05
N PRO A 20 6.09 4.99 12.18
CA PRO A 20 7.14 4.37 11.38
C PRO A 20 7.77 5.40 10.42
N GLN A 21 8.73 4.98 9.64
CA GLN A 21 9.32 5.79 8.58
C GLN A 21 8.24 6.50 7.76
N SER A 22 8.38 7.82 7.55
CA SER A 22 7.42 8.61 6.79
C SER A 22 7.27 8.10 5.37
N MET A 23 6.05 8.11 4.85
CA MET A 23 5.80 7.82 3.43
C MET A 23 6.56 8.81 2.55
N ARG A 24 7.07 8.31 1.44
CA ARG A 24 7.81 9.12 0.48
C ARG A 24 6.95 9.40 -0.75
N ALA A 25 6.79 10.67 -1.10
CA ALA A 25 6.17 11.09 -2.35
C ALA A 25 7.00 10.62 -3.57
N PHE A 26 6.41 10.63 -4.76
CA PHE A 26 7.13 10.32 -5.97
C PHE A 26 8.41 11.16 -6.07
N THR A 27 9.51 10.46 -6.20
CA THR A 27 10.83 11.04 -6.30
C THR A 27 11.50 10.49 -7.56
N THR A 28 12.04 11.38 -8.37
CA THR A 28 12.79 10.96 -9.56
C THR A 28 13.98 10.12 -9.12
N ALA A 29 14.11 8.93 -9.70
CA ALA A 29 15.28 8.08 -9.53
C ALA A 29 16.08 8.10 -10.84
N ASP A 30 17.37 8.35 -10.77
CA ASP A 30 18.24 8.15 -11.91
C ASP A 30 18.43 6.64 -12.13
N VAL A 31 17.91 6.16 -13.25
CA VAL A 31 18.00 4.76 -13.67
C VAL A 31 19.05 4.55 -14.76
N SER A 32 19.84 5.56 -15.09
CA SER A 32 20.97 5.46 -16.04
C SER A 32 22.11 4.60 -15.49
N SER A 33 22.21 4.48 -14.16
CA SER A 33 23.15 3.64 -13.43
C SER A 33 22.55 2.29 -13.09
N THR A 34 23.37 1.24 -13.07
CA THR A 34 23.00 -0.08 -12.57
C THR A 34 22.95 -0.16 -11.04
N THR A 35 23.37 0.89 -10.37
CA THR A 35 23.36 1.02 -8.91
C THR A 35 22.06 1.61 -8.41
N VAL A 36 21.51 1.02 -7.36
CA VAL A 36 20.35 1.57 -6.66
C VAL A 36 20.74 2.92 -6.03
N PRO A 37 19.94 3.99 -6.21
CA PRO A 37 20.24 5.25 -5.54
C PRO A 37 20.33 5.08 -4.01
N ALA A 38 21.34 5.68 -3.39
CA ALA A 38 21.62 5.51 -1.96
C ALA A 38 20.42 5.87 -1.06
N TRP A 39 19.60 6.83 -1.49
CA TRP A 39 18.39 7.20 -0.75
C TRP A 39 17.34 6.07 -0.69
N VAL A 40 17.28 5.19 -1.69
CA VAL A 40 16.35 4.04 -1.68
C VAL A 40 16.77 3.05 -0.61
N GLU A 41 18.06 2.70 -0.55
CA GLU A 41 18.59 1.79 0.46
C GLU A 41 18.41 2.37 1.87
N SER A 42 18.74 3.65 2.05
CA SER A 42 18.57 4.34 3.32
C SER A 42 17.10 4.38 3.77
N TYR A 43 16.17 4.62 2.85
CA TYR A 43 14.74 4.62 3.15
C TYR A 43 14.24 3.23 3.54
N LEU A 44 14.59 2.21 2.76
CA LEU A 44 14.15 0.84 3.01
C LEU A 44 14.72 0.27 4.31
N SER A 45 15.98 0.57 4.65
CA SER A 45 16.59 0.15 5.90
C SER A 45 16.01 0.83 7.14
N GLY A 46 15.33 1.97 6.96
CA GLY A 46 14.60 2.67 8.03
C GLY A 46 13.18 2.14 8.26
N LEU A 47 12.70 1.19 7.43
CA LEU A 47 11.38 0.59 7.62
C LEU A 47 11.43 -0.44 8.75
N ASN A 48 10.57 -0.29 9.75
CA ASN A 48 10.39 -1.26 10.82
C ASN A 48 9.06 -1.99 10.62
N ALA A 49 9.10 -3.31 10.74
CA ALA A 49 7.91 -4.16 10.64
C ALA A 49 7.22 -4.23 12.02
N GLU A 50 6.31 -3.30 12.28
CA GLU A 50 5.56 -3.21 13.53
C GLU A 50 4.10 -2.85 13.29
N GLY A 51 3.24 -3.20 14.23
CA GLY A 51 1.82 -2.86 14.22
C GLY A 51 0.94 -3.95 13.61
N ALA A 52 -0.29 -3.57 13.29
CA ALA A 52 -1.29 -4.41 12.64
C ALA A 52 -1.18 -4.34 11.10
N THR A 53 -1.86 -5.24 10.39
CA THR A 53 -1.82 -5.28 8.93
C THR A 53 -3.12 -4.75 8.34
N TYR A 54 -3.04 -3.61 7.65
CA TYR A 54 -4.17 -2.91 7.06
C TYR A 54 -3.98 -2.71 5.56
N HIS A 55 -4.55 -3.60 4.75
CA HIS A 55 -4.46 -3.52 3.29
C HIS A 55 -5.17 -2.29 2.73
N ASP A 56 -6.32 -1.92 3.28
CA ASP A 56 -7.10 -0.76 2.87
C ASP A 56 -6.32 0.55 3.07
N ILE A 57 -5.62 0.70 4.20
CA ILE A 57 -4.80 1.89 4.48
C ILE A 57 -3.67 2.02 3.46
N GLY A 58 -2.95 0.93 3.20
CA GLY A 58 -1.87 0.91 2.21
C GLY A 58 -2.37 1.26 0.82
N MET A 59 -3.50 0.68 0.38
CA MET A 59 -4.09 0.95 -0.92
C MET A 59 -4.58 2.40 -1.05
N ILE A 60 -5.27 2.93 -0.06
CA ILE A 60 -5.75 4.32 -0.06
C ILE A 60 -4.58 5.30 -0.23
N TRP A 61 -3.49 5.09 0.50
CA TRP A 61 -2.35 5.99 0.41
C TRP A 61 -1.56 5.81 -0.88
N GLY A 62 -1.39 4.58 -1.35
CA GLY A 62 -0.79 4.33 -2.67
C GLY A 62 -1.57 5.01 -3.79
N ALA A 63 -2.90 4.88 -3.78
CA ALA A 63 -3.77 5.55 -4.74
C ALA A 63 -3.70 7.09 -4.64
N ARG A 64 -3.73 7.64 -3.41
CA ARG A 64 -3.58 9.10 -3.20
C ARG A 64 -2.26 9.65 -3.70
N MET A 65 -1.17 8.93 -3.49
CA MET A 65 0.15 9.34 -3.98
C MET A 65 0.25 9.30 -5.50
N ALA A 66 -0.46 8.37 -6.14
CA ALA A 66 -0.45 8.20 -7.59
C ALA A 66 -1.55 8.99 -8.31
N SER A 67 -2.47 9.63 -7.57
CA SER A 67 -3.60 10.37 -8.15
C SER A 67 -3.15 11.71 -8.75
N LYS A 68 -3.63 11.99 -9.96
CA LYS A 68 -3.45 13.29 -10.64
C LYS A 68 -4.31 14.40 -10.03
N ARG A 69 -5.25 14.06 -9.16
CA ARG A 69 -6.23 14.99 -8.57
C ARG A 69 -6.13 15.09 -7.05
N GLY A 70 -5.30 14.26 -6.44
CA GLY A 70 -5.14 14.19 -4.99
C GLY A 70 -4.18 15.24 -4.43
N ILE A 71 -3.95 15.13 -3.13
CA ILE A 71 -3.05 16.03 -2.39
C ILE A 71 -1.59 15.98 -2.87
N MET A 72 -1.22 14.92 -3.60
CA MET A 72 0.12 14.72 -4.18
C MET A 72 0.13 14.98 -5.71
N ALA A 73 -0.90 15.60 -6.26
CA ALA A 73 -1.02 15.83 -7.71
C ALA A 73 0.19 16.55 -8.31
N ALA A 74 0.82 17.45 -7.57
CA ALA A 74 2.03 18.15 -8.02
C ALA A 74 3.24 17.21 -8.24
N ASN A 75 3.22 16.02 -7.63
CA ASN A 75 4.27 15.00 -7.81
C ASN A 75 3.96 14.04 -8.97
N VAL A 76 2.73 14.10 -9.50
CA VAL A 76 2.25 13.22 -10.58
C VAL A 76 2.12 14.05 -11.85
N ASN A 77 3.26 14.46 -12.40
CA ASN A 77 3.28 15.32 -13.59
C ASN A 77 3.28 14.48 -14.87
N ASP A 78 2.31 14.74 -15.74
CA ASP A 78 2.43 14.34 -17.13
C ASP A 78 3.47 15.22 -17.83
N GLN A 79 4.32 14.61 -18.64
CA GLN A 79 5.18 15.39 -19.52
C GLN A 79 4.31 16.10 -20.59
N PRO A 80 4.69 17.31 -21.05
CA PRO A 80 3.83 18.15 -21.91
C PRO A 80 3.26 17.47 -23.16
N TYR A 81 3.81 16.35 -23.58
CA TYR A 81 3.39 15.62 -24.80
C TYR A 81 3.28 14.10 -24.60
N ARG A 82 3.31 13.62 -23.33
CA ARG A 82 3.21 12.18 -23.01
C ARG A 82 2.39 11.98 -21.78
N SER A 83 1.27 11.27 -21.92
CA SER A 83 0.57 10.73 -20.76
C SER A 83 1.42 9.61 -20.13
N ALA A 84 1.76 9.76 -18.86
CA ALA A 84 2.45 8.70 -18.14
C ALA A 84 1.44 7.63 -17.71
N SER A 85 1.69 6.37 -18.07
CA SER A 85 0.98 5.26 -17.45
C SER A 85 1.39 5.15 -15.98
N ARG A 86 0.41 5.01 -15.10
CA ARG A 86 0.63 4.95 -13.66
C ARG A 86 0.37 3.55 -13.16
N HIS A 87 1.35 3.02 -12.45
CA HIS A 87 1.31 1.67 -11.92
C HIS A 87 1.43 1.70 -10.40
N LEU A 88 0.55 0.97 -9.71
CA LEU A 88 0.59 0.76 -8.28
C LEU A 88 0.91 -0.70 -8.03
N ILE A 89 2.05 -0.98 -7.42
CA ILE A 89 2.44 -2.32 -7.01
C ILE A 89 2.15 -2.44 -5.51
N PHE A 90 1.13 -3.22 -5.19
CA PHE A 90 0.78 -3.54 -3.81
C PHE A 90 1.41 -4.87 -3.43
N MET A 91 2.26 -4.84 -2.41
CA MET A 91 2.91 -6.05 -1.88
C MET A 91 2.53 -6.24 -0.42
N THR A 92 2.26 -7.49 -0.06
CA THR A 92 2.04 -7.89 1.34
C THR A 92 2.64 -9.26 1.59
N ASP A 93 3.13 -9.46 2.80
CA ASP A 93 3.65 -10.73 3.34
C ASP A 93 2.71 -11.37 4.35
N GLY A 94 1.54 -10.78 4.58
CA GLY A 94 0.58 -11.25 5.56
C GLY A 94 -0.87 -11.09 5.17
N ALA A 95 -1.71 -11.75 5.93
CA ALA A 95 -3.15 -11.56 5.88
C ALA A 95 -3.55 -10.22 6.53
N LEU A 96 -4.72 -9.71 6.15
CA LEU A 96 -5.34 -8.58 6.83
C LEU A 96 -5.56 -8.92 8.32
N GLN A 97 -4.93 -8.16 9.19
CA GLN A 97 -5.00 -8.33 10.66
C GLN A 97 -5.26 -7.00 11.33
N PRO A 98 -6.51 -6.54 11.38
CA PRO A 98 -6.86 -5.32 12.10
C PRO A 98 -6.72 -5.52 13.61
N ASN A 99 -6.42 -4.43 14.31
CA ASN A 99 -6.38 -4.37 15.76
C ASN A 99 -7.13 -3.12 16.20
N ARG A 100 -8.23 -3.29 16.93
CA ARG A 100 -9.10 -2.19 17.36
C ARG A 100 -8.45 -1.18 18.28
N TYR A 101 -7.31 -1.53 18.87
CA TYR A 101 -6.53 -0.64 19.74
C TYR A 101 -5.40 0.08 18.99
N ALA A 102 -5.07 -0.33 17.79
CA ALA A 102 -4.03 0.31 17.01
C ALA A 102 -4.50 1.65 16.44
N ALA A 103 -3.62 2.63 16.45
CA ALA A 103 -3.85 3.90 15.78
C ALA A 103 -3.78 3.70 14.25
N GLY A 104 -4.81 4.10 13.57
CA GLY A 104 -4.91 4.01 12.11
C GLY A 104 -5.38 5.31 11.48
N ASN A 105 -5.53 5.33 10.17
CA ASN A 105 -6.04 6.50 9.45
C ASN A 105 -7.47 6.90 9.86
N TYR A 106 -8.19 6.00 10.50
CA TYR A 106 -9.57 6.22 10.93
C TYR A 106 -9.69 6.56 12.42
N GLY A 107 -8.57 6.69 13.09
CA GLY A 107 -8.46 6.80 14.54
C GLY A 107 -8.20 5.44 15.20
N ILE A 108 -8.39 5.36 16.50
CA ILE A 108 -8.35 4.10 17.24
C ILE A 108 -9.78 3.55 17.28
N GLU A 109 -10.00 2.39 16.68
CA GLU A 109 -11.34 1.89 16.37
C GLU A 109 -12.21 1.73 17.60
N ILE A 110 -11.66 1.24 18.71
CA ILE A 110 -12.41 1.06 19.97
C ILE A 110 -13.04 2.36 20.51
N PHE A 111 -12.47 3.52 20.14
CA PHE A 111 -12.98 4.83 20.57
C PHE A 111 -13.73 5.54 19.43
N ALA A 112 -13.21 5.41 18.22
CA ALA A 112 -13.69 6.18 17.07
C ALA A 112 -14.93 5.55 16.42
N ASN A 113 -15.05 4.23 16.44
CA ASN A 113 -16.15 3.44 15.83
C ASN A 113 -16.51 3.89 14.41
N ARG A 114 -15.46 4.16 13.58
CA ARG A 114 -15.65 4.70 12.22
C ARG A 114 -15.73 3.64 11.15
N ILE A 115 -15.26 2.44 11.46
CA ILE A 115 -15.17 1.34 10.51
C ILE A 115 -16.31 0.35 10.73
N ALA A 116 -16.57 0.02 11.99
CA ALA A 116 -17.53 -0.99 12.39
C ALA A 116 -18.38 -0.51 13.57
N PRO A 117 -19.49 -1.19 13.89
CA PRO A 117 -20.26 -0.92 15.11
C PRO A 117 -19.39 -0.99 16.37
N GLN A 118 -19.82 -0.26 17.38
CA GLN A 118 -19.18 -0.27 18.70
C GLN A 118 -19.04 -1.70 19.25
N TYR A 119 -17.92 -1.98 19.91
CA TYR A 119 -17.57 -3.27 20.49
C TYR A 119 -17.27 -4.40 19.50
N THR A 120 -17.12 -4.11 18.21
CA THR A 120 -16.63 -5.08 17.24
C THR A 120 -15.23 -5.56 17.64
N ASN A 121 -15.00 -6.86 17.68
CA ASN A 121 -13.68 -7.43 17.99
C ASN A 121 -12.77 -7.44 16.73
N ASP A 122 -11.48 -7.75 16.92
CA ASP A 122 -10.48 -7.64 15.86
C ASP A 122 -10.79 -8.54 14.66
N LEU A 123 -11.25 -9.77 14.88
CA LEU A 123 -11.57 -10.67 13.77
C LEU A 123 -12.81 -10.21 13.01
N ASP A 124 -13.79 -9.65 13.72
CA ASP A 124 -15.03 -9.15 13.10
C ASP A 124 -14.78 -7.82 12.36
N LEU A 125 -13.65 -7.16 12.56
CA LEU A 125 -13.23 -6.01 11.74
C LEU A 125 -12.77 -6.41 10.33
N ILE A 126 -12.32 -7.65 10.12
CA ILE A 126 -11.78 -8.11 8.84
C ILE A 126 -12.72 -7.83 7.66
N PRO A 127 -14.02 -8.20 7.69
CA PRO A 127 -14.93 -7.94 6.57
C PRO A 127 -15.07 -6.45 6.23
N TYR A 128 -15.05 -5.59 7.23
CA TYR A 128 -15.16 -4.13 7.02
C TYR A 128 -13.92 -3.57 6.33
N HIS A 129 -12.72 -3.95 6.78
CA HIS A 129 -11.47 -3.54 6.14
C HIS A 129 -11.30 -4.15 4.76
N SER A 130 -11.72 -5.40 4.55
CA SER A 130 -11.77 -6.06 3.24
C SER A 130 -12.66 -5.29 2.25
N ALA A 131 -13.87 -4.92 2.65
CA ALA A 131 -14.77 -4.13 1.82
C ALA A 131 -14.16 -2.75 1.46
N ARG A 132 -13.50 -2.09 2.42
CA ARG A 132 -12.80 -0.82 2.19
C ARG A 132 -11.58 -0.98 1.27
N PHE A 133 -10.84 -2.08 1.40
CA PHE A 133 -9.75 -2.40 0.50
C PHE A 133 -10.23 -2.54 -0.94
N ARG A 134 -11.30 -3.30 -1.18
CA ARG A 134 -11.91 -3.43 -2.50
C ARG A 134 -12.38 -2.08 -3.05
N ALA A 135 -13.06 -1.28 -2.24
CA ALA A 135 -13.51 0.06 -2.65
C ALA A 135 -12.32 0.99 -3.00
N ALA A 136 -11.22 0.90 -2.25
CA ALA A 136 -10.00 1.66 -2.56
C ALA A 136 -9.35 1.19 -3.87
N CYS A 137 -9.38 -0.11 -4.16
CA CYS A 137 -8.91 -0.67 -5.43
C CYS A 137 -9.76 -0.18 -6.62
N ASP A 138 -11.09 -0.13 -6.45
CA ASP A 138 -11.97 0.38 -7.48
C ASP A 138 -11.72 1.86 -7.74
N ALA A 139 -11.57 2.66 -6.68
CA ALA A 139 -11.21 4.07 -6.79
C ALA A 139 -9.86 4.27 -7.52
N ALA A 140 -8.85 3.44 -7.21
CA ALA A 140 -7.56 3.48 -7.89
C ALA A 140 -7.69 3.15 -9.38
N LYS A 141 -8.41 2.08 -9.72
CA LYS A 141 -8.66 1.68 -11.12
C LYS A 141 -9.47 2.74 -11.89
N ASN A 142 -10.45 3.39 -11.25
CA ASN A 142 -11.24 4.47 -11.83
C ASN A 142 -10.42 5.76 -12.09
N GLU A 143 -9.24 5.87 -11.51
CA GLU A 143 -8.26 6.91 -11.83
C GLU A 143 -7.18 6.45 -12.82
N ASP A 144 -7.45 5.41 -13.60
CA ASP A 144 -6.55 4.83 -14.60
C ASP A 144 -5.23 4.32 -14.01
N LEU A 145 -5.24 3.89 -12.75
CA LEU A 145 -4.10 3.21 -12.15
C LEU A 145 -4.13 1.72 -12.50
N VAL A 146 -3.03 1.22 -13.02
CA VAL A 146 -2.83 -0.22 -13.19
C VAL A 146 -2.34 -0.80 -11.89
N VAL A 147 -3.16 -1.64 -11.26
CA VAL A 147 -2.88 -2.25 -9.96
C VAL A 147 -2.27 -3.64 -10.15
N TRP A 148 -1.10 -3.84 -9.55
CA TRP A 148 -0.37 -5.09 -9.49
C TRP A 148 -0.37 -5.60 -8.06
N MET A 149 -0.62 -6.87 -7.86
CA MET A 149 -0.64 -7.49 -6.53
C MET A 149 0.49 -8.50 -6.41
N VAL A 150 1.23 -8.45 -5.31
CA VAL A 150 2.31 -9.38 -5.01
C VAL A 150 2.12 -9.94 -3.61
N ALA A 151 1.88 -11.25 -3.52
CA ALA A 151 1.85 -12.01 -2.28
C ALA A 151 3.26 -12.57 -2.02
N PHE A 152 3.89 -12.17 -0.92
CA PHE A 152 5.22 -12.64 -0.53
C PHE A 152 5.12 -13.55 0.69
N GLY A 153 5.43 -14.84 0.52
CA GLY A 153 5.34 -15.81 1.61
C GLY A 153 3.93 -16.08 2.16
N THR A 154 2.90 -15.51 1.54
CA THR A 154 1.50 -15.64 1.95
C THR A 154 0.62 -16.03 0.77
N ALA A 155 -0.56 -16.61 1.04
CA ALA A 155 -1.47 -17.02 -0.01
C ALA A 155 -2.10 -15.82 -0.74
N ILE A 156 -2.32 -15.96 -2.04
CA ILE A 156 -3.11 -15.00 -2.82
C ILE A 156 -4.58 -15.13 -2.38
N THR A 157 -5.14 -14.05 -1.85
CA THR A 157 -6.54 -13.97 -1.41
C THR A 157 -7.48 -13.54 -2.54
N ASP A 158 -8.79 -13.75 -2.37
CA ASP A 158 -9.79 -13.25 -3.29
C ASP A 158 -9.81 -11.72 -3.37
N ASP A 159 -9.51 -11.04 -2.27
CA ASP A 159 -9.38 -9.58 -2.25
C ASP A 159 -8.21 -9.11 -3.12
N MET A 160 -7.08 -9.81 -3.10
CA MET A 160 -5.94 -9.49 -3.96
C MET A 160 -6.29 -9.70 -5.44
N ARG A 161 -6.98 -10.80 -5.78
CA ARG A 161 -7.46 -11.05 -7.15
C ARG A 161 -8.43 -9.96 -7.62
N TYR A 162 -9.37 -9.58 -6.76
CA TYR A 162 -10.33 -8.51 -7.04
C TYR A 162 -9.63 -7.16 -7.29
N CYS A 163 -8.61 -6.85 -6.50
CA CYS A 163 -7.88 -5.59 -6.58
C CYS A 163 -6.99 -5.47 -7.82
N ALA A 164 -6.42 -6.56 -8.29
CA ALA A 164 -5.55 -6.54 -9.44
C ALA A 164 -6.25 -6.03 -10.71
N THR A 165 -5.51 -5.38 -11.59
CA THR A 165 -6.00 -5.04 -12.92
C THR A 165 -5.77 -6.24 -13.83
N GLY A 166 -6.83 -6.94 -14.22
CA GLY A 166 -6.73 -8.21 -14.95
C GLY A 166 -6.01 -9.27 -14.11
N ASP A 167 -5.14 -10.06 -14.75
CA ASP A 167 -4.44 -11.17 -14.10
C ASP A 167 -3.10 -10.78 -13.44
N ARG A 168 -2.95 -9.52 -13.01
CA ARG A 168 -1.71 -8.98 -12.45
C ARG A 168 -1.54 -9.32 -10.98
N VAL A 169 -1.63 -10.61 -10.66
CA VAL A 169 -1.43 -11.15 -9.30
C VAL A 169 -0.27 -12.12 -9.33
N TYR A 170 0.71 -11.89 -8.48
CA TYR A 170 1.94 -12.66 -8.43
C TYR A 170 2.18 -13.22 -7.02
N PHE A 171 2.76 -14.40 -6.98
CA PHE A 171 3.21 -15.03 -5.75
C PHE A 171 4.73 -15.18 -5.75
N ALA A 172 5.34 -15.01 -4.60
CA ALA A 172 6.75 -15.30 -4.37
C ALA A 172 6.93 -15.92 -2.98
N SER A 173 7.58 -17.07 -2.90
CA SER A 173 7.85 -17.76 -1.63
C SER A 173 9.13 -17.28 -0.95
N ASP A 174 10.03 -16.67 -1.72
CA ASP A 174 11.35 -16.23 -1.30
C ASP A 174 11.83 -15.01 -2.09
N THR A 175 12.96 -14.45 -1.67
CA THR A 175 13.54 -13.25 -2.30
C THR A 175 13.98 -13.47 -3.75
N THR A 176 14.33 -14.68 -4.15
CA THR A 176 14.72 -14.99 -5.52
C THR A 176 13.50 -14.92 -6.44
N GLN A 177 12.41 -15.54 -6.02
CA GLN A 177 11.13 -15.46 -6.74
C GLN A 177 10.60 -14.04 -6.74
N LEU A 178 10.68 -13.32 -5.60
CA LEU A 178 10.26 -11.93 -5.53
C LEU A 178 10.98 -11.05 -6.56
N ARG A 179 12.29 -11.19 -6.66
CA ARG A 179 13.09 -10.50 -7.69
C ARG A 179 12.66 -10.87 -9.11
N ALA A 180 12.35 -12.14 -9.37
CA ALA A 180 11.85 -12.59 -10.66
C ALA A 180 10.50 -11.95 -10.99
N GLN A 181 9.57 -11.90 -10.03
CA GLN A 181 8.27 -11.25 -10.22
C GLN A 181 8.41 -9.75 -10.51
N PHE A 182 9.24 -9.03 -9.78
CA PHE A 182 9.48 -7.61 -10.06
C PHE A 182 10.09 -7.37 -11.43
N ARG A 183 11.01 -8.25 -11.90
CA ARG A 183 11.55 -8.18 -13.28
C ARG A 183 10.44 -8.41 -14.31
N THR A 184 9.55 -9.38 -14.07
CA THR A 184 8.39 -9.64 -14.94
C THR A 184 7.49 -8.42 -15.01
N ILE A 185 7.13 -7.83 -13.87
CA ILE A 185 6.31 -6.62 -13.79
C ILE A 185 6.99 -5.46 -14.55
N ALA A 186 8.27 -5.23 -14.30
CA ALA A 186 9.03 -4.18 -14.98
C ALA A 186 9.06 -4.36 -16.51
N SER A 187 9.26 -5.60 -16.98
CA SER A 187 9.24 -5.93 -18.41
C SER A 187 7.86 -5.69 -19.03
N GLN A 188 6.79 -6.05 -18.34
CA GLN A 188 5.42 -5.81 -18.81
C GLN A 188 5.09 -4.31 -18.84
N ILE A 189 5.52 -3.53 -17.83
CA ILE A 189 5.37 -2.08 -17.83
C ILE A 189 6.13 -1.45 -19.01
N ALA A 190 7.35 -1.91 -19.27
CA ALA A 190 8.15 -1.42 -20.39
C ALA A 190 7.52 -1.75 -21.76
N SER A 191 6.97 -2.95 -21.92
CA SER A 191 6.31 -3.36 -23.18
C SER A 191 5.03 -2.58 -23.49
N LEU A 192 4.28 -2.19 -22.47
CA LEU A 192 3.08 -1.34 -22.62
C LEU A 192 3.40 0.05 -23.15
N ARG A 193 4.62 0.55 -22.94
CA ARG A 193 5.08 1.85 -23.44
C ARG A 193 5.45 1.83 -24.93
N LEU A 194 5.78 0.66 -25.48
CA LEU A 194 6.21 0.51 -26.88
C LEU A 194 5.02 0.26 -27.82
N GLY A 195 3.85 -0.04 -27.29
CA GLY A 195 2.63 -0.31 -28.03
C GLY A 195 1.66 0.86 -28.16
N GLN A 196 2.02 2.03 -27.67
CA GLN A 196 1.30 3.30 -27.80
C GLN A 196 2.11 4.25 -28.67
#